data_6e1c7ae2c60404f3026a8576c5b95afc
#
_entry.id   6e1c7ae2c60404f3026a8576c5b95afc
#
_cell.length_a   1.000
_cell.length_b   1.000
_cell.length_c   1.000
_cell.angle_alpha   90.00
_cell.angle_beta   90.00
_cell.angle_gamma   90.00
#
_symmetry.space_group_name_H-M   'P 1'
#
loop_
_entity.id
_entity.type
_entity.pdbx_description
1 polymer ?
#
loop_
_entity_poly.entity_id
_entity_poly.type
_entity_poly.pdbx_seq_one_letter_code
_entity_poly.pdbx_strand_id
1 'polypeptide(L)'
;MKLFWKVSSLGSFACGLLFTGVIFTGCHSPVMTGSPSTGYTATEVARFHVGDTVIVTLSGLPSDILPHQEPIKEDGTITMPDIGHVQAAGKTAGELQNEIYNLYVPKLYRHLTVTVNTGDRVYYVTGEVKQPGRQLYAGQMTVTKAITTAGDFTDFANHKKVWLIRANGQRIKVNCNEALRNPSKDPPVYPNDQIQVPRKIW
;
A
#
# COMPACT_ATOMS: atom_id res chain seq x y z
N MET A 1 1.22 61.87 -10.68
CA MET A 1 2.15 62.46 -11.67
C MET A 1 2.10 61.60 -12.91
N LYS A 2 1.67 62.21 -14.00
CA LYS A 2 1.43 61.63 -15.33
C LYS A 2 2.71 61.14 -15.98
N LEU A 3 2.69 60.06 -16.79
CA LEU A 3 3.08 60.18 -18.19
C LEU A 3 2.59 58.97 -19.00
N PHE A 4 1.75 59.32 -19.94
CA PHE A 4 1.38 58.59 -21.15
C PHE A 4 2.57 58.45 -22.11
N TRP A 5 2.69 57.35 -22.84
CA TRP A 5 3.26 57.40 -24.14
C TRP A 5 2.53 56.45 -25.13
N LYS A 6 1.95 57.10 -26.11
CA LYS A 6 1.29 56.57 -27.29
C LYS A 6 2.21 56.88 -28.46
N VAL A 7 2.61 55.91 -29.26
CA VAL A 7 3.04 56.13 -30.61
C VAL A 7 2.50 55.04 -31.54
N SER A 8 1.70 55.51 -32.49
CA SER A 8 1.22 54.84 -33.67
C SER A 8 2.29 54.96 -34.80
N SER A 9 2.41 54.00 -35.69
CA SER A 9 2.74 54.27 -37.07
C SER A 9 2.41 53.06 -37.97
N LEU A 10 1.63 53.39 -38.99
CA LEU A 10 1.30 52.59 -40.17
C LEU A 10 2.54 52.22 -40.98
N GLY A 11 2.48 51.11 -41.69
CA GLY A 11 3.41 50.73 -42.74
C GLY A 11 2.90 49.49 -43.47
N SER A 12 2.09 49.75 -44.51
CA SER A 12 1.65 48.78 -45.51
C SER A 12 2.81 48.42 -46.46
N PHE A 13 3.09 47.14 -46.67
CA PHE A 13 3.68 46.66 -47.95
C PHE A 13 3.21 45.24 -48.23
N ALA A 14 2.48 45.12 -49.32
CA ALA A 14 2.10 43.86 -49.95
C ALA A 14 3.30 43.28 -50.70
N CYS A 15 3.57 42.02 -50.47
CA CYS A 15 4.26 41.20 -51.47
C CYS A 15 3.88 39.73 -51.28
N GLY A 16 3.20 39.20 -52.30
CA GLY A 16 2.74 37.83 -52.34
C GLY A 16 3.90 36.86 -52.58
N LEU A 17 3.85 35.74 -51.92
CA LEU A 17 4.56 34.51 -52.31
C LEU A 17 3.75 33.32 -51.89
N LEU A 18 3.27 32.58 -52.89
CA LEU A 18 2.63 31.28 -52.80
C LEU A 18 3.53 30.30 -52.06
N PHE A 19 3.16 29.90 -50.86
CA PHE A 19 3.78 28.77 -50.20
C PHE A 19 2.76 27.65 -50.12
N THR A 20 3.01 26.61 -50.92
CA THR A 20 2.27 25.35 -50.93
C THR A 20 2.29 24.72 -49.55
N GLY A 21 1.10 24.69 -48.92
CA GLY A 21 0.90 24.08 -47.64
C GLY A 21 1.05 22.56 -47.70
N VAL A 22 2.09 22.05 -47.07
CA VAL A 22 2.19 20.63 -46.73
C VAL A 22 1.33 20.41 -45.49
N ILE A 23 0.18 19.78 -45.68
CA ILE A 23 -0.69 19.33 -44.58
C ILE A 23 0.00 18.16 -43.89
N PHE A 24 0.71 18.40 -42.79
CA PHE A 24 1.08 17.36 -41.83
C PHE A 24 -0.18 16.91 -41.11
N THR A 25 -0.78 15.82 -41.57
CA THR A 25 -1.75 15.05 -40.80
C THR A 25 -0.99 14.40 -39.63
N GLY A 26 -0.94 15.11 -38.51
CA GLY A 26 -0.47 14.55 -37.23
C GLY A 26 -1.42 13.42 -36.81
N CYS A 27 -0.95 12.18 -36.84
CA CYS A 27 -1.60 11.07 -36.19
C CYS A 27 -1.70 11.41 -34.70
N HIS A 28 -2.86 11.87 -34.27
CA HIS A 28 -3.24 11.92 -32.85
C HIS A 28 -3.49 10.47 -32.43
N SER A 29 -2.50 9.86 -31.82
CA SER A 29 -2.71 8.63 -31.07
C SER A 29 -3.67 8.97 -29.93
N PRO A 30 -4.80 8.26 -29.77
CA PRO A 30 -5.64 8.45 -28.61
C PRO A 30 -4.82 8.11 -27.37
N VAL A 31 -4.62 9.09 -26.49
CA VAL A 31 -4.15 8.86 -25.13
C VAL A 31 -5.21 7.94 -24.50
N MET A 32 -4.86 6.68 -24.35
CA MET A 32 -5.63 5.76 -23.53
C MET A 32 -5.66 6.32 -22.12
N THR A 33 -6.74 7.02 -21.77
CA THR A 33 -7.10 7.29 -20.39
C THR A 33 -7.24 5.94 -19.74
N GLY A 34 -6.19 5.51 -19.04
CA GLY A 34 -6.21 4.32 -18.23
C GLY A 34 -7.37 4.43 -17.25
N SER A 35 -8.27 3.46 -17.29
CA SER A 35 -9.27 3.25 -16.25
C SER A 35 -8.57 3.36 -14.90
N PRO A 36 -9.18 4.01 -13.90
CA PRO A 36 -8.61 4.00 -12.56
C PRO A 36 -8.53 2.54 -12.11
N SER A 37 -7.32 1.99 -12.16
CA SER A 37 -7.04 0.77 -11.44
C SER A 37 -7.32 1.10 -9.98
N THR A 38 -8.32 0.50 -9.39
CA THR A 38 -8.54 0.45 -7.95
C THR A 38 -7.40 -0.38 -7.34
N GLY A 39 -6.17 0.03 -7.63
CA GLY A 39 -4.97 -0.50 -7.05
C GLY A 39 -4.77 0.26 -5.74
N TYR A 40 -4.91 -0.43 -4.63
CA TYR A 40 -4.40 0.05 -3.36
C TYR A 40 -2.96 0.49 -3.56
N THR A 41 -2.67 1.74 -3.25
CA THR A 41 -1.31 2.26 -3.36
C THR A 41 -0.43 1.52 -2.34
N ALA A 42 0.81 1.24 -2.71
CA ALA A 42 1.78 0.58 -1.82
C ALA A 42 1.88 1.27 -0.43
N THR A 43 1.53 2.55 -0.36
CA THR A 43 1.44 3.36 0.86
C THR A 43 0.34 2.89 1.80
N GLU A 44 -0.79 2.36 1.30
CA GLU A 44 -1.91 1.92 2.15
C GLU A 44 -1.60 0.60 2.86
N VAL A 45 -0.83 -0.28 2.21
CA VAL A 45 -0.35 -1.54 2.81
C VAL A 45 0.70 -1.31 3.90
N ALA A 46 1.41 -0.18 3.84
CA ALA A 46 2.45 0.16 4.82
C ALA A 46 1.90 0.79 6.12
N ARG A 47 0.59 1.09 6.20
CA ARG A 47 -0.03 1.68 7.39
C ARG A 47 -0.38 0.62 8.43
N PHE A 48 -0.30 1.03 9.68
CA PHE A 48 -0.72 0.21 10.82
C PHE A 48 -2.25 0.12 10.92
N HIS A 49 -2.73 -1.06 11.28
CA HIS A 49 -4.15 -1.32 11.57
C HIS A 49 -4.32 -1.74 13.02
N VAL A 50 -5.54 -1.61 13.52
CA VAL A 50 -5.92 -2.17 14.83
C VAL A 50 -5.60 -3.68 14.86
N GLY A 51 -4.93 -4.12 15.93
CA GLY A 51 -4.48 -5.50 16.10
C GLY A 51 -3.10 -5.81 15.52
N ASP A 52 -2.49 -4.91 14.72
CA ASP A 52 -1.09 -5.07 14.30
C ASP A 52 -0.17 -4.94 15.52
N THR A 53 0.86 -5.77 15.59
CA THR A 53 1.87 -5.66 16.64
C THR A 53 2.93 -4.64 16.23
N VAL A 54 3.19 -3.67 17.10
CA VAL A 54 4.24 -2.65 16.94
C VAL A 54 5.38 -2.97 17.90
N ILE A 55 6.60 -2.88 17.39
CA ILE A 55 7.83 -3.05 18.17
C ILE A 55 8.57 -1.72 18.13
N VAL A 56 8.65 -1.05 19.28
CA VAL A 56 9.37 0.22 19.43
C VAL A 56 10.65 -0.03 20.20
N THR A 57 11.78 0.33 19.59
CA THR A 57 13.11 0.27 20.22
C THR A 57 13.61 1.68 20.47
N LEU A 58 13.94 1.97 21.72
CA LEU A 58 14.54 3.23 22.16
C LEU A 58 16.04 2.98 22.41
N SER A 59 16.91 3.72 21.73
CA SER A 59 18.37 3.59 21.84
C SER A 59 19.03 4.93 22.13
N GLY A 60 20.22 4.90 22.76
CA GLY A 60 20.95 6.12 23.15
C GLY A 60 20.64 6.61 24.55
N LEU A 61 19.99 5.77 25.36
CA LEU A 61 19.74 6.02 26.78
C LEU A 61 20.86 5.43 27.64
N PRO A 62 21.09 5.97 28.86
CA PRO A 62 22.10 5.46 29.80
C PRO A 62 21.86 4.03 30.27
N SER A 63 20.62 3.56 30.16
CA SER A 63 20.21 2.18 30.48
C SER A 63 19.61 1.52 29.24
N ASP A 64 19.98 0.27 29.01
CA ASP A 64 19.37 -0.55 27.94
C ASP A 64 17.89 -0.78 28.25
N ILE A 65 17.02 -0.15 27.48
CA ILE A 65 15.58 -0.38 27.54
C ILE A 65 15.25 -1.48 26.53
N LEU A 66 14.59 -2.54 27.04
CA LEU A 66 14.10 -3.61 26.17
C LEU A 66 13.12 -3.06 25.14
N PRO A 67 13.09 -3.62 23.91
CA PRO A 67 12.10 -3.26 22.91
C PRO A 67 10.69 -3.37 23.46
N HIS A 68 9.92 -2.30 23.33
CA HIS A 68 8.51 -2.30 23.74
C HIS A 68 7.67 -2.89 22.61
N GLN A 69 6.98 -4.01 22.92
CA GLN A 69 6.13 -4.70 21.96
C GLN A 69 4.69 -4.71 22.48
N GLU A 70 3.78 -4.12 21.71
CA GLU A 70 2.36 -4.05 22.04
C GLU A 70 1.49 -4.17 20.78
N PRO A 71 0.34 -4.88 20.80
CA PRO A 71 -0.66 -4.80 19.75
C PRO A 71 -1.38 -3.45 19.82
N ILE A 72 -1.71 -2.90 18.65
CA ILE A 72 -2.52 -1.68 18.54
C ILE A 72 -3.91 -1.99 19.07
N LYS A 73 -4.35 -1.22 20.07
CA LYS A 73 -5.64 -1.37 20.74
C LYS A 73 -6.80 -1.02 19.81
N GLU A 74 -8.03 -1.33 20.25
CA GLU A 74 -9.25 -1.01 19.48
C GLU A 74 -9.44 0.49 19.24
N ASP A 75 -8.94 1.34 20.16
CA ASP A 75 -8.92 2.80 20.00
C ASP A 75 -7.84 3.31 19.03
N GLY A 76 -7.06 2.41 18.43
CA GLY A 76 -6.00 2.72 17.50
C GLY A 76 -4.69 3.17 18.14
N THR A 77 -4.57 3.11 19.47
CA THR A 77 -3.40 3.58 20.21
C THR A 77 -2.47 2.45 20.65
N ILE A 78 -1.23 2.80 20.96
CA ILE A 78 -0.27 2.01 21.73
C ILE A 78 0.10 2.78 23.00
N THR A 79 0.48 2.08 24.06
CA THR A 79 0.92 2.72 25.32
C THR A 79 2.42 2.70 25.40
N MET A 80 3.03 3.88 25.39
CA MET A 80 4.47 4.03 25.53
C MET A 80 4.87 4.44 26.94
N PRO A 81 6.00 3.96 27.47
CA PRO A 81 6.52 4.42 28.74
C PRO A 81 6.69 5.94 28.74
N ASP A 82 6.49 6.58 29.88
CA ASP A 82 6.69 8.01 30.15
C ASP A 82 5.83 9.00 29.34
N ILE A 83 5.34 8.64 28.17
CA ILE A 83 4.53 9.51 27.30
C ILE A 83 3.06 9.07 27.17
N GLY A 84 2.70 7.87 27.64
CA GLY A 84 1.33 7.38 27.63
C GLY A 84 0.83 6.90 26.27
N HIS A 85 -0.41 7.27 25.90
CA HIS A 85 -1.05 6.79 24.69
C HIS A 85 -0.57 7.56 23.45
N VAL A 86 -0.19 6.81 22.41
CA VAL A 86 0.24 7.35 21.11
C VAL A 86 -0.61 6.72 20.00
N GLN A 87 -1.17 7.55 19.13
CA GLN A 87 -1.95 7.08 17.99
C GLN A 87 -1.06 6.35 16.99
N ALA A 88 -1.35 5.07 16.74
CA ALA A 88 -0.57 4.23 15.82
C ALA A 88 -1.37 3.83 14.57
N ALA A 89 -2.66 3.51 14.72
CA ALA A 89 -3.50 3.13 13.60
C ALA A 89 -3.60 4.23 12.52
N GLY A 90 -3.50 3.84 11.25
CA GLY A 90 -3.53 4.75 10.11
C GLY A 90 -2.19 5.40 9.78
N LYS A 91 -1.17 5.25 10.61
CA LYS A 91 0.19 5.79 10.38
C LYS A 91 1.11 4.74 9.76
N THR A 92 2.11 5.19 9.04
CA THR A 92 3.25 4.38 8.61
C THR A 92 4.25 4.24 9.76
N ALA A 93 5.17 3.29 9.69
CA ALA A 93 6.23 3.13 10.68
C ALA A 93 7.07 4.42 10.85
N GLY A 94 7.38 5.10 9.75
CA GLY A 94 8.13 6.36 9.78
C GLY A 94 7.37 7.53 10.41
N GLU A 95 6.06 7.65 10.13
CA GLU A 95 5.20 8.69 10.75
C GLU A 95 5.09 8.46 12.26
N LEU A 96 4.88 7.21 12.68
CA LEU A 96 4.80 6.85 14.10
C LEU A 96 6.15 7.05 14.81
N GLN A 97 7.25 6.69 14.17
CA GLN A 97 8.61 6.92 14.69
C GLN A 97 8.87 8.40 14.95
N ASN A 98 8.56 9.27 13.99
CA ASN A 98 8.73 10.71 14.13
C ASN A 98 7.85 11.29 15.25
N GLU A 99 6.62 10.82 15.37
CA GLU A 99 5.74 11.28 16.45
C GLU A 99 6.25 10.87 17.83
N ILE A 100 6.64 9.60 18.00
CA ILE A 100 7.23 9.13 19.26
C ILE A 100 8.49 9.92 19.58
N TYR A 101 9.38 10.12 18.58
CA TYR A 101 10.57 10.94 18.77
C TYR A 101 10.25 12.34 19.28
N ASN A 102 9.29 13.03 18.68
CA ASN A 102 8.90 14.39 19.06
C ASN A 102 8.23 14.47 20.45
N LEU A 103 7.63 13.39 20.92
CA LEU A 103 7.07 13.32 22.26
C LEU A 103 8.14 13.14 23.34
N TYR A 104 9.22 12.40 23.02
CA TYR A 104 10.34 12.18 23.93
C TYR A 104 11.37 13.32 23.90
N VAL A 105 11.67 13.88 22.72
CA VAL A 105 12.74 14.89 22.50
C VAL A 105 12.12 16.24 22.18
N PRO A 106 12.52 17.35 22.79
CA PRO A 106 13.53 17.49 23.85
C PRO A 106 12.97 17.37 25.29
N LYS A 107 11.71 16.98 25.46
CA LYS A 107 11.01 17.07 26.74
C LYS A 107 11.62 16.18 27.84
N LEU A 108 11.88 14.92 27.51
CA LEU A 108 12.38 13.90 28.44
C LEU A 108 13.86 13.60 28.20
N TYR A 109 14.29 13.57 26.95
CA TYR A 109 15.64 13.23 26.57
C TYR A 109 16.21 14.27 25.60
N ARG A 110 17.54 14.50 25.67
CA ARG A 110 18.23 15.38 24.73
C ARG A 110 18.63 14.67 23.45
N HIS A 111 18.98 13.40 23.56
CA HIS A 111 19.37 12.53 22.44
C HIS A 111 18.69 11.17 22.63
N LEU A 112 17.98 10.74 21.62
CA LEU A 112 17.27 9.45 21.60
C LEU A 112 17.18 9.00 20.14
N THR A 113 17.39 7.72 19.90
CA THR A 113 17.04 7.10 18.62
C THR A 113 15.80 6.24 18.82
N VAL A 114 14.76 6.52 18.07
CA VAL A 114 13.53 5.72 18.05
C VAL A 114 13.52 4.89 16.79
N THR A 115 13.30 3.59 16.91
CA THR A 115 13.08 2.70 15.77
C THR A 115 11.74 2.01 15.94
N VAL A 116 10.88 2.11 14.93
CA VAL A 116 9.56 1.48 14.90
C VAL A 116 9.53 0.39 13.84
N ASN A 117 9.29 -0.83 14.27
CA ASN A 117 9.12 -1.99 13.40
C ASN A 117 7.72 -2.59 13.57
N THR A 118 7.25 -3.28 12.53
CA THR A 118 6.06 -4.12 12.65
C THR A 118 6.46 -5.50 13.14
N GLY A 119 5.65 -6.08 14.02
CA GLY A 119 5.74 -7.52 14.31
C GLY A 119 5.36 -8.37 13.09
N ASP A 120 5.42 -9.68 13.28
CA ASP A 120 5.03 -10.63 12.23
C ASP A 120 3.57 -10.41 11.83
N ARG A 121 3.38 -9.95 10.61
CA ARG A 121 2.07 -9.92 9.97
C ARG A 121 1.82 -11.26 9.29
N VAL A 122 0.61 -11.77 9.38
CA VAL A 122 0.27 -13.09 8.86
C VAL A 122 -1.05 -13.06 8.09
N TYR A 123 -1.21 -14.01 7.21
CA TYR A 123 -2.48 -14.37 6.56
C TYR A 123 -2.66 -15.90 6.66
N TYR A 124 -3.84 -16.36 6.35
CA TYR A 124 -4.18 -17.77 6.48
C TYR A 124 -4.58 -18.36 5.13
N VAL A 125 -4.05 -19.55 4.84
CA VAL A 125 -4.45 -20.30 3.65
C VAL A 125 -5.02 -21.64 4.10
N THR A 126 -6.22 -21.97 3.61
CA THR A 126 -6.96 -23.18 4.01
C THR A 126 -7.50 -23.93 2.78
N GLY A 127 -7.74 -25.22 2.94
CA GLY A 127 -8.30 -26.08 1.90
C GLY A 127 -7.23 -26.75 1.05
N GLU A 128 -7.49 -26.87 -0.25
CA GLU A 128 -6.70 -27.69 -1.19
C GLU A 128 -5.43 -26.97 -1.66
N VAL A 129 -4.49 -26.73 -0.73
CA VAL A 129 -3.12 -26.29 -0.95
C VAL A 129 -2.15 -27.25 -0.28
N LYS A 130 -0.91 -27.31 -0.71
CA LYS A 130 0.06 -28.28 -0.19
C LYS A 130 0.48 -28.00 1.25
N GLN A 131 0.53 -26.71 1.65
CA GLN A 131 0.93 -26.28 2.99
C GLN A 131 -0.14 -25.33 3.57
N PRO A 132 -1.32 -25.83 3.97
CA PRO A 132 -2.33 -25.01 4.59
C PRO A 132 -1.90 -24.55 5.98
N GLY A 133 -2.35 -23.36 6.38
CA GLY A 133 -2.07 -22.79 7.69
C GLY A 133 -1.73 -21.31 7.66
N ARG A 134 -1.07 -20.88 8.74
CA ARG A 134 -0.57 -19.53 8.91
C ARG A 134 0.65 -19.30 8.01
N GLN A 135 0.63 -18.21 7.24
CA GLN A 135 1.72 -17.80 6.38
C GLN A 135 2.19 -16.39 6.76
N LEU A 136 3.49 -16.13 6.66
CA LEU A 136 4.05 -14.80 6.89
C LEU A 136 3.71 -13.86 5.73
N TYR A 137 3.28 -12.65 6.06
CA TYR A 137 2.97 -11.61 5.10
C TYR A 137 4.24 -10.81 4.76
N ALA A 138 4.76 -10.99 3.57
CA ALA A 138 6.00 -10.36 3.11
C ALA A 138 5.77 -9.06 2.29
N GLY A 139 4.67 -8.35 2.49
CA GLY A 139 4.32 -7.14 1.72
C GLY A 139 3.84 -7.45 0.30
N GLN A 140 3.13 -6.54 -0.33
CA GLN A 140 2.59 -6.61 -1.72
C GLN A 140 2.23 -8.04 -2.21
N MET A 141 1.43 -8.72 -1.42
CA MET A 141 0.99 -10.08 -1.67
C MET A 141 -0.33 -10.07 -2.45
N THR A 142 -0.48 -10.97 -3.43
CA THR A 142 -1.74 -11.22 -4.13
C THR A 142 -2.22 -12.63 -3.85
N VAL A 143 -3.48 -12.95 -4.19
CA VAL A 143 -4.04 -14.28 -3.92
C VAL A 143 -3.23 -15.40 -4.60
N THR A 144 -2.80 -15.21 -5.85
CA THR A 144 -2.00 -16.22 -6.53
C THR A 144 -0.63 -16.38 -5.90
N LYS A 145 0.06 -15.30 -5.54
CA LYS A 145 1.33 -15.34 -4.81
C LYS A 145 1.19 -16.01 -3.45
N ALA A 146 0.14 -15.70 -2.72
CA ALA A 146 -0.14 -16.28 -1.41
C ALA A 146 -0.35 -17.80 -1.46
N ILE A 147 -1.04 -18.29 -2.51
CA ILE A 147 -1.22 -19.72 -2.73
C ILE A 147 0.11 -20.39 -3.10
N THR A 148 0.93 -19.73 -3.93
CA THR A 148 2.27 -20.23 -4.26
C THR A 148 3.16 -20.33 -3.01
N THR A 149 3.10 -19.35 -2.10
CA THR A 149 3.81 -19.41 -0.81
C THR A 149 3.33 -20.58 0.05
N ALA A 150 2.04 -20.94 -0.02
CA ALA A 150 1.49 -22.13 0.62
C ALA A 150 1.79 -23.45 -0.13
N GLY A 151 2.79 -23.46 -0.99
CA GLY A 151 3.25 -24.65 -1.73
C GLY A 151 2.42 -25.00 -2.96
N ASP A 152 1.57 -24.06 -3.42
CA ASP A 152 0.68 -24.21 -4.57
C ASP A 152 -0.53 -25.14 -4.31
N PHE A 153 -1.41 -25.23 -5.29
CA PHE A 153 -2.63 -26.05 -5.27
C PHE A 153 -2.32 -27.54 -5.17
N THR A 154 -3.25 -28.31 -4.59
CA THR A 154 -3.30 -29.76 -4.77
C THR A 154 -3.99 -30.12 -6.09
N ASP A 155 -3.87 -31.38 -6.53
CA ASP A 155 -4.53 -31.89 -7.74
C ASP A 155 -6.07 -31.82 -7.65
N PHE A 156 -6.59 -31.73 -6.45
CA PHE A 156 -8.04 -31.67 -6.18
C PHE A 156 -8.58 -30.24 -6.04
N ALA A 157 -7.74 -29.23 -6.16
CA ALA A 157 -8.10 -27.84 -5.95
C ALA A 157 -9.01 -27.27 -7.05
N ASN A 158 -9.97 -26.44 -6.65
CA ASN A 158 -10.81 -25.69 -7.57
C ASN A 158 -10.23 -24.30 -7.82
N HIS A 159 -9.37 -24.15 -8.81
CA HIS A 159 -8.71 -22.89 -9.17
C HIS A 159 -9.68 -21.77 -9.61
N LYS A 160 -10.93 -22.09 -10.00
CA LYS A 160 -11.92 -21.11 -10.47
C LYS A 160 -12.79 -20.54 -9.36
N LYS A 161 -12.75 -21.13 -8.17
CA LYS A 161 -13.63 -20.76 -7.05
C LYS A 161 -12.87 -20.55 -5.74
N VAL A 162 -11.73 -19.90 -5.78
CA VAL A 162 -11.00 -19.51 -4.57
C VAL A 162 -11.74 -18.36 -3.88
N TRP A 163 -11.80 -18.38 -2.56
CA TRP A 163 -12.39 -17.34 -1.76
C TRP A 163 -11.32 -16.59 -0.99
N LEU A 164 -11.28 -15.28 -1.17
CA LEU A 164 -10.54 -14.37 -0.31
C LEU A 164 -11.53 -13.79 0.70
N ILE A 165 -11.29 -14.06 1.96
CA ILE A 165 -12.11 -13.60 3.09
C ILE A 165 -11.29 -12.56 3.84
N ARG A 166 -11.76 -11.34 3.86
CA ARG A 166 -11.13 -10.21 4.53
C ARG A 166 -11.29 -10.31 6.05
N ALA A 167 -10.45 -9.63 6.78
CA ALA A 167 -10.57 -9.51 8.23
C ALA A 167 -11.96 -8.96 8.69
N ASN A 168 -12.60 -8.12 7.87
CA ASN A 168 -13.95 -7.58 8.12
C ASN A 168 -15.09 -8.55 7.71
N GLY A 169 -14.77 -9.78 7.29
CA GLY A 169 -15.76 -10.78 6.87
C GLY A 169 -16.23 -10.69 5.40
N GLN A 170 -15.79 -9.68 4.65
CA GLN A 170 -16.11 -9.58 3.22
C GLN A 170 -15.52 -10.77 2.45
N ARG A 171 -16.33 -11.39 1.58
CA ARG A 171 -15.91 -12.50 0.74
C ARG A 171 -15.79 -12.09 -0.72
N ILE A 172 -14.63 -12.35 -1.31
CA ILE A 172 -14.32 -12.05 -2.71
C ILE A 172 -14.01 -13.37 -3.40
N LYS A 173 -14.76 -13.68 -4.48
CA LYS A 173 -14.50 -14.86 -5.29
C LYS A 173 -13.40 -14.54 -6.30
N VAL A 174 -12.38 -15.38 -6.35
CA VAL A 174 -11.21 -15.21 -7.23
C VAL A 174 -11.11 -16.41 -8.18
N ASN A 175 -10.94 -16.12 -9.48
CA ASN A 175 -10.60 -17.12 -10.48
C ASN A 175 -9.08 -17.05 -10.72
N CYS A 176 -8.33 -17.93 -10.09
CA CYS A 176 -6.86 -17.92 -10.18
C CYS A 176 -6.35 -18.21 -11.60
N ASN A 177 -7.11 -18.95 -12.43
CA ASN A 177 -6.73 -19.15 -13.84
C ASN A 177 -6.80 -17.86 -14.67
N GLU A 178 -7.73 -16.97 -14.34
CA GLU A 178 -7.81 -15.64 -14.95
C GLU A 178 -6.80 -14.69 -14.35
N ALA A 179 -6.61 -14.72 -13.04
CA ALA A 179 -5.66 -13.89 -12.31
C ALA A 179 -4.23 -14.09 -12.82
N LEU A 180 -3.84 -15.34 -13.12
CA LEU A 180 -2.53 -15.65 -13.70
C LEU A 180 -2.34 -15.08 -15.12
N ARG A 181 -3.43 -14.94 -15.89
CA ARG A 181 -3.37 -14.35 -17.25
C ARG A 181 -3.53 -12.83 -17.24
N ASN A 182 -4.24 -12.31 -16.27
CA ASN A 182 -4.52 -10.90 -16.11
C ASN A 182 -4.30 -10.47 -14.64
N PRO A 183 -3.15 -9.88 -14.33
CA PRO A 183 -2.82 -9.45 -12.97
C PRO A 183 -3.81 -8.47 -12.35
N SER A 184 -4.58 -7.72 -13.16
CA SER A 184 -5.61 -6.82 -12.62
C SER A 184 -6.79 -7.55 -11.97
N LYS A 185 -6.93 -8.85 -12.22
CA LYS A 185 -7.94 -9.73 -11.60
C LYS A 185 -7.40 -10.51 -10.40
N ASP A 186 -6.16 -10.27 -10.00
CA ASP A 186 -5.52 -10.87 -8.84
C ASP A 186 -5.56 -9.91 -7.65
N PRO A 187 -6.56 -10.01 -6.77
CA PRO A 187 -6.72 -9.06 -5.69
C PRO A 187 -5.56 -9.15 -4.70
N PRO A 188 -5.16 -8.02 -4.08
CA PRO A 188 -4.17 -8.01 -3.04
C PRO A 188 -4.68 -8.73 -1.79
N VAL A 189 -3.78 -9.39 -1.09
CA VAL A 189 -3.99 -10.00 0.22
C VAL A 189 -3.42 -9.08 1.28
N TYR A 190 -4.11 -8.93 2.39
CA TYR A 190 -3.68 -8.13 3.53
C TYR A 190 -3.44 -9.00 4.77
N PRO A 191 -2.76 -8.47 5.78
CA PRO A 191 -2.66 -9.14 7.08
C PRO A 191 -4.04 -9.50 7.64
N ASN A 192 -4.12 -10.67 8.27
CA ASN A 192 -5.35 -11.27 8.82
C ASN A 192 -6.42 -11.68 7.79
N ASP A 193 -6.13 -11.60 6.49
CA ASP A 193 -6.98 -12.21 5.49
C ASP A 193 -6.90 -13.73 5.50
N GLN A 194 -7.98 -14.38 5.08
CA GLN A 194 -8.04 -15.82 4.91
C GLN A 194 -8.31 -16.16 3.44
N ILE A 195 -7.50 -17.06 2.87
CA ILE A 195 -7.70 -17.63 1.54
C ILE A 195 -8.22 -19.04 1.71
N GLN A 196 -9.39 -19.31 1.17
CA GLN A 196 -10.01 -20.63 1.18
C GLN A 196 -10.02 -21.23 -0.22
N VAL A 197 -9.33 -22.33 -0.41
CA VAL A 197 -9.26 -23.08 -1.66
C VAL A 197 -10.19 -24.31 -1.56
N PRO A 198 -11.36 -24.29 -2.17
CA PRO A 198 -12.27 -25.42 -2.11
C PRO A 198 -11.81 -26.56 -3.01
N ARG A 199 -12.26 -27.75 -2.68
CA ARG A 199 -12.08 -28.95 -3.50
C ARG A 199 -12.93 -28.86 -4.77
N LYS A 200 -12.40 -29.40 -5.86
CA LYS A 200 -13.12 -29.58 -7.12
C LYS A 200 -14.19 -30.68 -6.92
N ILE A 201 -15.46 -30.32 -7.15
CA ILE A 201 -16.56 -31.27 -7.18
C ILE A 201 -16.70 -31.68 -8.63
N TRP A 202 -16.75 -32.98 -8.87
CA TRP A 202 -16.91 -33.58 -10.21
C TRP A 202 -18.34 -33.44 -10.70
#